data_ce6fe36d74a987b363a912b89e4ae523
#
_entry.id   ce6fe36d74a987b363a912b89e4ae523
#
_cell.length_a   1.000
_cell.length_b   1.000
_cell.length_c   1.000
_cell.angle_alpha   90.00
_cell.angle_beta   90.00
_cell.angle_gamma   90.00
#
_symmetry.space_group_name_H-M   'P 1'
#
loop_
_entity.id
_entity.type
_entity.pdbx_description
1 polymer ?
#
loop_
_entity_poly.entity_id
_entity_poly.type
_entity_poly.pdbx_seq_one_letter_code
_entity_poly.pdbx_strand_id
1 'polypeptide(L)'
;MGFNCGIVGLPNVGKSTLFNALTATAAAEAANYPFCTIEPNTGRVGVPDERLQAIAKIAQSAKIIPTQLEFVDIAGLVRGASKGEGLGNQFLGHIRSTDAVIHVLRCFEDDDITHVEGSVDPLRDLTTIETELMLADLESLEKRAQSLEKKLKTNDVEAKTFMPIIQKVLAALQAGKPALSIAPSSDEMPLFKDRKSVV
;
A
#
# COMPACT_ATOMS: atom_id res chain seq x y z
N MET A 1 -1.75 2.14 -17.57
CA MET A 1 -1.23 1.67 -16.27
C MET A 1 -2.43 1.29 -15.43
N GLY A 2 -2.47 0.10 -14.84
CA GLY A 2 -3.52 -0.31 -13.93
C GLY A 2 -3.26 0.29 -12.55
N PHE A 3 -4.31 0.49 -11.76
CA PHE A 3 -4.22 0.87 -10.35
C PHE A 3 -4.02 -0.39 -9.52
N ASN A 4 -3.08 -0.38 -8.59
CA ASN A 4 -2.79 -1.53 -7.74
C ASN A 4 -3.00 -1.22 -6.25
N CYS A 5 -3.53 -2.23 -5.53
CA CYS A 5 -3.81 -2.17 -4.10
C CYS A 5 -3.07 -3.28 -3.35
N GLY A 6 -2.28 -2.91 -2.35
CA GLY A 6 -1.69 -3.87 -1.42
C GLY A 6 -2.66 -4.24 -0.29
N ILE A 7 -2.86 -5.53 -0.03
CA ILE A 7 -3.65 -6.01 1.10
C ILE A 7 -2.71 -6.24 2.27
N VAL A 8 -2.89 -5.49 3.36
CA VAL A 8 -2.05 -5.56 4.57
C VAL A 8 -2.88 -5.87 5.81
N GLY A 9 -2.24 -6.44 6.81
CA GLY A 9 -2.86 -6.77 8.10
C GLY A 9 -1.96 -7.73 8.89
N LEU A 10 -2.30 -7.97 10.15
CA LEU A 10 -1.61 -8.96 10.98
C LEU A 10 -1.78 -10.38 10.40
N PRO A 11 -0.95 -11.35 10.80
CA PRO A 11 -1.18 -12.76 10.48
C PRO A 11 -2.57 -13.23 10.94
N ASN A 12 -3.16 -14.18 10.20
CA ASN A 12 -4.43 -14.84 10.54
C ASN A 12 -5.67 -13.93 10.63
N VAL A 13 -5.67 -12.77 9.97
CA VAL A 13 -6.83 -11.85 9.91
C VAL A 13 -7.73 -12.08 8.70
N GLY A 14 -7.35 -12.99 7.78
CA GLY A 14 -8.14 -13.31 6.59
C GLY A 14 -7.69 -12.63 5.29
N LYS A 15 -6.48 -12.05 5.22
CA LYS A 15 -5.95 -11.38 4.01
C LYS A 15 -5.98 -12.27 2.77
N SER A 16 -5.34 -13.44 2.84
CA SER A 16 -5.27 -14.37 1.71
C SER A 16 -6.62 -14.97 1.38
N THR A 17 -7.52 -15.11 2.35
CA THR A 17 -8.91 -15.53 2.12
C THR A 17 -9.65 -14.47 1.31
N LEU A 18 -9.53 -13.19 1.68
CA LEU A 18 -10.09 -12.07 0.94
C LEU A 18 -9.49 -11.99 -0.48
N PHE A 19 -8.17 -12.08 -0.59
CA PHE A 19 -7.47 -12.07 -1.88
C PHE A 19 -7.97 -13.20 -2.78
N ASN A 20 -8.06 -14.42 -2.28
CA ASN A 20 -8.55 -15.56 -3.03
C ASN A 20 -10.01 -15.40 -3.44
N ALA A 21 -10.87 -14.87 -2.57
CA ALA A 21 -12.27 -14.61 -2.89
C ALA A 21 -12.41 -13.57 -4.02
N LEU A 22 -11.63 -12.50 -3.99
CA LEU A 22 -11.62 -11.48 -5.03
C LEU A 22 -11.09 -12.01 -6.36
N THR A 23 -10.00 -12.78 -6.33
CA THR A 23 -9.31 -13.26 -7.54
C THR A 23 -9.92 -14.53 -8.10
N ALA A 24 -10.59 -15.37 -7.31
CA ALA A 24 -11.27 -16.57 -7.79
C ALA A 24 -12.42 -16.23 -8.76
N THR A 25 -13.16 -15.18 -8.50
CA THR A 25 -14.19 -14.67 -9.42
C THR A 25 -13.56 -14.20 -10.72
N ALA A 26 -12.42 -13.49 -10.64
CA ALA A 26 -11.69 -13.03 -11.81
C ALA A 26 -11.08 -14.18 -12.61
N ALA A 27 -10.60 -15.25 -11.97
CA ALA A 27 -10.07 -16.42 -12.66
C ALA A 27 -11.17 -17.16 -13.46
N ALA A 28 -12.40 -17.22 -12.96
CA ALA A 28 -13.53 -17.77 -13.70
C ALA A 28 -13.93 -16.91 -14.90
N GLU A 29 -13.86 -15.57 -14.76
CA GLU A 29 -14.07 -14.65 -15.86
C GLU A 29 -12.89 -14.59 -16.85
N ALA A 30 -11.65 -14.75 -16.34
CA ALA A 30 -10.41 -14.73 -17.12
C ALA A 30 -10.27 -15.91 -18.08
N ALA A 31 -10.98 -17.02 -17.85
CA ALA A 31 -11.11 -18.09 -18.85
C ALA A 31 -11.66 -17.59 -20.19
N ASN A 32 -12.29 -16.41 -20.19
CA ASN A 32 -12.79 -15.72 -21.39
C ASN A 32 -11.85 -14.61 -21.92
N TYR A 33 -10.72 -14.34 -21.23
CA TYR A 33 -9.74 -13.31 -21.62
C TYR A 33 -8.32 -13.87 -21.64
N PRO A 34 -7.63 -13.94 -22.80
CA PRO A 34 -6.37 -14.68 -22.97
C PRO A 34 -5.11 -14.05 -22.37
N PHE A 35 -5.21 -12.99 -21.54
CA PHE A 35 -4.05 -12.24 -21.02
C PHE A 35 -4.02 -12.05 -19.50
N CYS A 36 -4.69 -12.91 -18.72
CA CYS A 36 -4.57 -12.87 -17.27
C CYS A 36 -3.40 -13.74 -16.80
N THR A 37 -2.29 -13.10 -16.46
CA THR A 37 -1.17 -13.75 -15.76
C THR A 37 -1.46 -13.69 -14.26
N ILE A 38 -1.58 -14.84 -13.61
CA ILE A 38 -1.63 -14.94 -12.14
C ILE A 38 -0.20 -15.15 -11.68
N GLU A 39 0.45 -14.10 -11.21
CA GLU A 39 1.70 -14.25 -10.48
C GLU A 39 1.39 -14.63 -9.01
N PRO A 40 2.27 -15.37 -8.31
CA PRO A 40 2.10 -15.65 -6.90
C PRO A 40 1.90 -14.33 -6.15
N ASN A 41 0.82 -14.21 -5.40
CA ASN A 41 0.43 -13.05 -4.60
C ASN A 41 -0.05 -11.80 -5.38
N THR A 42 -0.32 -11.90 -6.69
CA THR A 42 -0.88 -10.80 -7.48
C THR A 42 -2.07 -11.29 -8.29
N GLY A 43 -3.21 -10.58 -8.21
CA GLY A 43 -4.42 -10.93 -8.95
C GLY A 43 -5.08 -9.69 -9.55
N ARG A 44 -5.58 -9.80 -10.80
CA ARG A 44 -6.29 -8.72 -11.49
C ARG A 44 -7.76 -9.02 -11.56
N VAL A 45 -8.57 -8.01 -11.23
CA VAL A 45 -10.03 -8.09 -11.20
C VAL A 45 -10.61 -6.98 -12.05
N GLY A 46 -11.58 -7.33 -12.91
CA GLY A 46 -12.34 -6.32 -13.66
C GLY A 46 -13.24 -5.52 -12.70
N VAL A 47 -13.19 -4.20 -12.80
CA VAL A 47 -14.05 -3.32 -11.98
C VAL A 47 -15.44 -3.28 -12.62
N PRO A 48 -16.50 -3.75 -11.91
CA PRO A 48 -17.86 -3.65 -12.42
C PRO A 48 -18.28 -2.18 -12.55
N ASP A 49 -18.79 -1.80 -13.73
CA ASP A 49 -19.31 -0.45 -13.98
C ASP A 49 -20.51 -0.51 -14.92
N GLU A 50 -21.70 -0.26 -14.38
CA GLU A 50 -22.95 -0.28 -15.14
C GLU A 50 -22.96 0.77 -16.26
N ARG A 51 -22.25 1.88 -16.10
CA ARG A 51 -22.12 2.94 -17.11
C ARG A 51 -21.41 2.43 -18.35
N LEU A 52 -20.44 1.54 -18.18
CA LEU A 52 -19.69 0.91 -19.27
C LEU A 52 -20.64 0.07 -20.16
N GLN A 53 -21.55 -0.69 -19.54
CA GLN A 53 -22.57 -1.47 -20.25
C GLN A 53 -23.53 -0.56 -21.04
N ALA A 54 -23.98 0.52 -20.41
CA ALA A 54 -24.90 1.47 -21.05
C ALA A 54 -24.25 2.16 -22.27
N ILE A 55 -23.00 2.61 -22.13
CA ILE A 55 -22.23 3.24 -23.22
C ILE A 55 -21.98 2.24 -24.35
N ALA A 56 -21.56 1.02 -24.02
CA ALA A 56 -21.31 -0.02 -25.01
C ALA A 56 -22.54 -0.36 -25.84
N LYS A 57 -23.74 -0.37 -25.23
CA LYS A 57 -25.01 -0.58 -25.92
C LYS A 57 -25.32 0.54 -26.88
N ILE A 58 -25.10 1.80 -26.50
CA ILE A 58 -25.34 2.98 -27.37
C ILE A 58 -24.35 2.98 -28.54
N ALA A 59 -23.07 2.70 -28.25
CA ALA A 59 -21.98 2.69 -29.23
C ALA A 59 -21.94 1.42 -30.09
N GLN A 60 -22.81 0.43 -29.81
CA GLN A 60 -22.79 -0.90 -30.45
C GLN A 60 -21.39 -1.52 -30.45
N SER A 61 -20.70 -1.45 -29.31
CA SER A 61 -19.32 -1.90 -29.16
C SER A 61 -19.22 -3.41 -29.35
N ALA A 62 -18.31 -3.86 -30.20
CA ALA A 62 -18.04 -5.29 -30.43
C ALA A 62 -17.42 -5.99 -29.20
N LYS A 63 -16.75 -5.23 -28.34
CA LYS A 63 -16.09 -5.74 -27.13
C LYS A 63 -16.13 -4.72 -26.01
N ILE A 64 -16.42 -5.19 -24.81
CA ILE A 64 -16.40 -4.38 -23.57
C ILE A 64 -15.18 -4.81 -22.77
N ILE A 65 -14.31 -3.87 -22.44
CA ILE A 65 -13.11 -4.13 -21.63
C ILE A 65 -13.19 -3.27 -20.38
N PRO A 66 -13.46 -3.85 -19.20
CA PRO A 66 -13.53 -3.10 -17.96
C PRO A 66 -12.13 -2.64 -17.53
N THR A 67 -12.09 -1.57 -16.74
CA THR A 67 -10.88 -1.19 -16.01
C THR A 67 -10.48 -2.32 -15.07
N GLN A 68 -9.18 -2.60 -14.98
CA GLN A 68 -8.66 -3.62 -14.09
C GLN A 68 -8.04 -2.99 -12.85
N LEU A 69 -8.33 -3.60 -11.70
CA LEU A 69 -7.69 -3.34 -10.42
C LEU A 69 -6.80 -4.55 -10.10
N GLU A 70 -5.56 -4.27 -9.74
CA GLU A 70 -4.61 -5.30 -9.33
C GLU A 70 -4.55 -5.35 -7.81
N PHE A 71 -4.75 -6.53 -7.23
CA PHE A 71 -4.53 -6.80 -5.82
C PHE A 71 -3.21 -7.50 -5.61
N VAL A 72 -2.47 -7.08 -4.58
CA VAL A 72 -1.23 -7.71 -4.14
C VAL A 72 -1.43 -8.22 -2.72
N ASP A 73 -1.38 -9.55 -2.51
CA ASP A 73 -1.41 -10.13 -1.16
C ASP A 73 -0.03 -9.96 -0.53
N ILE A 74 0.06 -9.03 0.40
CA ILE A 74 1.31 -8.71 1.10
C ILE A 74 1.35 -9.55 2.39
N ALA A 75 2.46 -10.25 2.63
CA ALA A 75 2.64 -11.09 3.81
C ALA A 75 2.33 -10.31 5.11
N GLY A 76 1.80 -11.01 6.12
CA GLY A 76 1.35 -10.37 7.36
C GLY A 76 2.45 -9.56 8.05
N LEU A 77 2.15 -8.33 8.41
CA LEU A 77 3.00 -7.48 9.23
C LEU A 77 3.00 -8.01 10.67
N VAL A 78 4.17 -8.14 11.26
CA VAL A 78 4.33 -8.45 12.69
C VAL A 78 5.06 -7.31 13.38
N ARG A 79 4.86 -7.16 14.68
CA ARG A 79 5.58 -6.18 15.51
C ARG A 79 7.09 -6.31 15.32
N GLY A 80 7.79 -5.19 15.16
CA GLY A 80 9.24 -5.18 14.96
C GLY A 80 9.67 -5.44 13.51
N ALA A 81 8.75 -5.52 12.57
CA ALA A 81 9.07 -5.72 11.15
C ALA A 81 9.93 -4.58 10.58
N SER A 82 9.74 -3.36 11.08
CA SER A 82 10.54 -2.18 10.73
C SER A 82 12.00 -2.28 11.16
N LYS A 83 12.30 -3.04 12.22
CA LYS A 83 13.66 -3.24 12.77
C LYS A 83 14.33 -4.52 12.29
N GLY A 84 13.62 -5.38 11.54
CA GLY A 84 14.10 -6.68 11.07
C GLY A 84 14.97 -6.56 9.82
N GLU A 85 16.16 -7.13 9.84
CA GLU A 85 16.96 -7.34 8.62
C GLU A 85 16.28 -8.40 7.75
N GLY A 86 16.03 -8.09 6.47
CA GLY A 86 15.53 -9.03 5.45
C GLY A 86 14.03 -8.97 5.18
N LEU A 87 13.20 -9.75 5.85
CA LEU A 87 11.77 -9.89 5.53
C LEU A 87 10.97 -8.59 5.70
N GLY A 88 11.28 -7.78 6.72
CA GLY A 88 10.62 -6.49 6.95
C GLY A 88 10.87 -5.50 5.82
N ASN A 89 12.09 -5.42 5.30
CA ASN A 89 12.43 -4.55 4.19
C ASN A 89 11.77 -4.98 2.87
N GLN A 90 11.61 -6.28 2.63
CA GLN A 90 10.88 -6.79 1.46
C GLN A 90 9.40 -6.44 1.54
N PHE A 91 8.77 -6.64 2.71
CA PHE A 91 7.39 -6.27 2.98
C PHE A 91 7.13 -4.78 2.67
N LEU A 92 7.97 -3.89 3.20
CA LEU A 92 7.87 -2.45 2.97
C LEU A 92 8.12 -2.07 1.50
N GLY A 93 8.99 -2.81 0.82
CA GLY A 93 9.21 -2.67 -0.61
C GLY A 93 7.94 -2.95 -1.41
N HIS A 94 7.21 -4.02 -1.05
CA HIS A 94 5.94 -4.35 -1.70
C HIS A 94 4.88 -3.28 -1.46
N ILE A 95 4.72 -2.79 -0.22
CA ILE A 95 3.77 -1.70 0.08
C ILE A 95 4.11 -0.46 -0.75
N ARG A 96 5.36 -0.03 -0.78
CA ARG A 96 5.81 1.15 -1.55
C ARG A 96 5.61 1.02 -3.06
N SER A 97 5.44 -0.19 -3.57
CA SER A 97 5.17 -0.43 -4.99
C SER A 97 3.69 -0.35 -5.34
N THR A 98 2.79 -0.21 -4.36
CA THR A 98 1.35 -0.13 -4.56
C THR A 98 0.86 1.33 -4.57
N ASP A 99 -0.27 1.58 -5.27
CA ASP A 99 -0.89 2.89 -5.35
C ASP A 99 -1.78 3.20 -4.14
N ALA A 100 -2.31 2.13 -3.50
CA ALA A 100 -3.10 2.21 -2.28
C ALA A 100 -2.90 0.98 -1.41
N VAL A 101 -3.26 1.11 -0.12
CA VAL A 101 -3.18 0.04 0.86
C VAL A 101 -4.58 -0.23 1.43
N ILE A 102 -4.95 -1.50 1.50
CA ILE A 102 -6.18 -1.99 2.10
C ILE A 102 -5.83 -2.67 3.42
N HIS A 103 -6.24 -2.07 4.53
CA HIS A 103 -6.05 -2.66 5.85
C HIS A 103 -7.14 -3.70 6.12
N VAL A 104 -6.73 -4.94 6.37
CA VAL A 104 -7.63 -6.02 6.79
C VAL A 104 -7.46 -6.26 8.28
N LEU A 105 -8.52 -6.01 9.03
CA LEU A 105 -8.56 -6.15 10.48
C LEU A 105 -9.50 -7.29 10.86
N ARG A 106 -9.11 -8.10 11.85
CA ARG A 106 -9.94 -9.17 12.37
C ARG A 106 -10.94 -8.60 13.37
N CYS A 107 -12.23 -8.71 13.05
CA CYS A 107 -13.34 -8.29 13.90
C CYS A 107 -14.21 -9.45 14.38
N PHE A 108 -13.83 -10.68 14.09
CA PHE A 108 -14.55 -11.90 14.48
C PHE A 108 -13.74 -12.72 15.49
N GLU A 109 -14.45 -13.43 16.36
CA GLU A 109 -13.87 -14.39 17.28
C GLU A 109 -13.99 -15.81 16.68
N ASP A 110 -12.92 -16.60 16.81
CA ASP A 110 -12.85 -17.97 16.36
C ASP A 110 -11.73 -18.67 17.13
N ASP A 111 -12.08 -19.65 17.94
CA ASP A 111 -11.15 -20.36 18.82
C ASP A 111 -10.14 -21.25 18.05
N ASP A 112 -10.49 -21.66 16.82
CA ASP A 112 -9.63 -22.46 15.96
C ASP A 112 -8.55 -21.61 15.24
N ILE A 113 -8.71 -20.28 15.21
CA ILE A 113 -7.78 -19.37 14.56
C ILE A 113 -7.03 -18.52 15.60
N THR A 114 -5.78 -18.87 15.86
CA THR A 114 -4.95 -18.14 16.82
C THR A 114 -4.69 -16.71 16.36
N HIS A 115 -4.94 -15.74 17.26
CA HIS A 115 -4.55 -14.34 17.06
C HIS A 115 -3.13 -14.11 17.58
N VAL A 116 -2.29 -13.39 16.82
CA VAL A 116 -0.88 -13.16 17.17
C VAL A 116 -0.69 -12.35 18.46
N GLU A 117 -1.66 -11.50 18.81
CA GLU A 117 -1.65 -10.70 20.04
C GLU A 117 -2.49 -11.36 21.17
N GLY A 118 -2.93 -12.61 20.99
CA GLY A 118 -3.67 -13.39 21.99
C GLY A 118 -5.13 -13.01 22.18
N SER A 119 -5.60 -11.89 21.61
CA SER A 119 -7.00 -11.44 21.67
C SER A 119 -7.35 -10.62 20.45
N VAL A 120 -8.64 -10.58 20.08
CA VAL A 120 -9.15 -9.78 18.97
C VAL A 120 -9.38 -8.35 19.47
N ASP A 121 -8.66 -7.39 18.89
CA ASP A 121 -8.84 -5.95 19.12
C ASP A 121 -8.46 -5.19 17.84
N PRO A 122 -9.44 -4.88 16.98
CA PRO A 122 -9.17 -4.25 15.68
C PRO A 122 -8.49 -2.89 15.77
N LEU A 123 -8.77 -2.10 16.80
CA LEU A 123 -8.18 -0.75 16.96
C LEU A 123 -6.72 -0.85 17.38
N ARG A 124 -6.40 -1.75 18.30
CA ARG A 124 -5.01 -2.04 18.69
C ARG A 124 -4.22 -2.55 17.49
N ASP A 125 -4.80 -3.47 16.72
CA ASP A 125 -4.17 -4.10 15.56
C ASP A 125 -3.90 -3.06 14.47
N LEU A 126 -4.86 -2.16 14.19
CA LEU A 126 -4.68 -1.03 13.28
C LEU A 126 -3.53 -0.13 13.75
N THR A 127 -3.54 0.28 15.02
CA THR A 127 -2.49 1.13 15.60
C THR A 127 -1.11 0.47 15.50
N THR A 128 -1.04 -0.85 15.68
CA THR A 128 0.21 -1.61 15.54
C THR A 128 0.73 -1.53 14.11
N ILE A 129 -0.13 -1.76 13.10
CA ILE A 129 0.25 -1.68 11.69
C ILE A 129 0.70 -0.27 11.32
N GLU A 130 -0.07 0.75 11.66
CA GLU A 130 0.25 2.15 11.36
C GLU A 130 1.58 2.56 12.01
N THR A 131 1.83 2.13 13.25
CA THR A 131 3.09 2.42 13.95
C THR A 131 4.29 1.81 13.22
N GLU A 132 4.20 0.54 12.80
CA GLU A 132 5.28 -0.12 12.05
C GLU A 132 5.55 0.56 10.69
N LEU A 133 4.49 0.99 10.01
CA LEU A 133 4.61 1.72 8.76
C LEU A 133 5.27 3.09 8.97
N MET A 134 4.85 3.85 10.00
CA MET A 134 5.47 5.13 10.35
C MET A 134 6.94 4.99 10.74
N LEU A 135 7.30 3.96 11.50
CA LEU A 135 8.70 3.69 11.87
C LEU A 135 9.56 3.38 10.65
N ALA A 136 9.02 2.64 9.71
CA ALA A 136 9.70 2.32 8.46
C ALA A 136 9.92 3.54 7.57
N ASP A 137 8.92 4.42 7.50
CA ASP A 137 9.04 5.68 6.78
C ASP A 137 10.03 6.62 7.47
N LEU A 138 10.01 6.69 8.80
CA LEU A 138 10.96 7.47 9.58
C LEU A 138 12.40 7.05 9.27
N GLU A 139 12.73 5.75 9.36
CA GLU A 139 14.07 5.23 9.06
C GLU A 139 14.51 5.54 7.62
N SER A 140 13.60 5.36 6.67
CA SER A 140 13.87 5.61 5.25
C SER A 140 14.17 7.10 4.99
N LEU A 141 13.36 7.98 5.60
CA LEU A 141 13.51 9.43 5.42
C LEU A 141 14.72 9.98 6.17
N GLU A 142 15.09 9.45 7.33
CA GLU A 142 16.31 9.81 8.04
C GLU A 142 17.56 9.49 7.21
N LYS A 143 17.64 8.30 6.60
CA LYS A 143 18.73 7.93 5.69
C LYS A 143 18.79 8.88 4.48
N ARG A 144 17.65 9.26 3.93
CA ARG A 144 17.58 10.19 2.81
C ARG A 144 17.98 11.60 3.22
N ALA A 145 17.54 12.08 4.38
CA ALA A 145 17.92 13.37 4.94
C ALA A 145 19.46 13.48 5.08
N GLN A 146 20.10 12.47 5.68
CA GLN A 146 21.56 12.41 5.81
C GLN A 146 22.28 12.48 4.45
N SER A 147 21.73 11.81 3.43
CA SER A 147 22.28 11.85 2.07
C SER A 147 22.16 13.25 1.46
N LEU A 148 20.99 13.89 1.63
CA LEU A 148 20.75 15.25 1.10
C LEU A 148 21.56 16.33 1.85
N GLU A 149 21.80 16.18 3.16
CA GLU A 149 22.67 17.07 3.93
C GLU A 149 24.09 17.13 3.35
N LYS A 150 24.63 15.98 2.92
CA LYS A 150 25.93 15.93 2.25
C LYS A 150 25.90 16.68 0.91
N LYS A 151 24.82 16.53 0.13
CA LYS A 151 24.64 17.23 -1.15
C LYS A 151 24.40 18.74 -0.98
N LEU A 152 23.76 19.18 0.11
CA LEU A 152 23.60 20.60 0.42
C LEU A 152 24.93 21.31 0.57
N LYS A 153 25.97 20.65 1.11
CA LYS A 153 27.33 21.19 1.24
C LYS A 153 27.97 21.50 -0.12
N THR A 154 27.55 20.83 -1.17
CA THR A 154 27.98 21.05 -2.56
C THR A 154 27.02 21.93 -3.36
N ASN A 155 26.08 22.59 -2.68
CA ASN A 155 25.13 23.55 -3.25
C ASN A 155 24.14 22.94 -4.27
N ASP A 156 23.84 21.64 -4.12
CA ASP A 156 22.95 20.87 -4.98
C ASP A 156 21.51 21.42 -4.96
N VAL A 157 20.93 21.66 -6.13
CA VAL A 157 19.60 22.28 -6.29
C VAL A 157 18.49 21.31 -5.84
N GLU A 158 18.64 20.03 -6.15
CA GLU A 158 17.69 19.00 -5.74
C GLU A 158 17.62 18.92 -4.21
N ALA A 159 18.77 18.89 -3.56
CA ALA A 159 18.85 18.85 -2.11
C ALA A 159 18.18 20.06 -1.43
N LYS A 160 18.34 21.26 -2.00
CA LYS A 160 17.68 22.48 -1.50
C LYS A 160 16.17 22.41 -1.61
N THR A 161 15.66 21.84 -2.69
CA THR A 161 14.21 21.72 -2.94
C THR A 161 13.57 20.69 -2.04
N PHE A 162 14.25 19.56 -1.83
CA PHE A 162 13.66 18.44 -1.14
C PHE A 162 13.83 18.46 0.39
N MET A 163 14.89 19.02 0.91
CA MET A 163 15.18 19.00 2.34
C MET A 163 14.08 19.61 3.21
N PRO A 164 13.48 20.77 2.88
CA PRO A 164 12.39 21.34 3.68
C PRO A 164 11.19 20.41 3.81
N ILE A 165 10.83 19.70 2.74
CA ILE A 165 9.72 18.76 2.73
C ILE A 165 10.02 17.55 3.60
N ILE A 166 11.22 16.99 3.46
CA ILE A 166 11.66 15.85 4.29
C ILE A 166 11.64 16.23 5.76
N GLN A 167 12.12 17.40 6.13
CA GLN A 167 12.12 17.88 7.51
C GLN A 167 10.70 18.01 8.07
N LYS A 168 9.73 18.52 7.28
CA LYS A 168 8.32 18.58 7.68
C LYS A 168 7.76 17.18 7.95
N VAL A 169 8.03 16.21 7.05
CA VAL A 169 7.55 14.83 7.21
C VAL A 169 8.20 14.15 8.40
N LEU A 170 9.52 14.30 8.57
CA LEU A 170 10.24 13.75 9.73
C LEU A 170 9.68 14.28 11.05
N ALA A 171 9.41 15.59 11.14
CA ALA A 171 8.84 16.19 12.33
C ALA A 171 7.45 15.62 12.66
N ALA A 172 6.60 15.35 11.66
CA ALA A 172 5.30 14.73 11.86
C ALA A 172 5.44 13.27 12.34
N LEU A 173 6.26 12.47 11.67
CA LEU A 173 6.50 11.07 12.05
C LEU A 173 7.09 10.95 13.45
N GLN A 174 8.04 11.80 13.82
CA GLN A 174 8.62 11.88 15.17
C GLN A 174 7.58 12.29 16.23
N ALA A 175 6.56 13.05 15.84
CA ALA A 175 5.43 13.40 16.68
C ALA A 175 4.32 12.33 16.70
N GLY A 176 4.55 11.14 16.09
CA GLY A 176 3.58 10.06 15.99
C GLY A 176 2.40 10.35 15.06
N LYS A 177 2.60 11.25 14.08
CA LYS A 177 1.58 11.57 13.08
C LYS A 177 1.98 11.01 11.71
N PRO A 178 1.05 10.39 10.97
CA PRO A 178 1.34 9.87 9.64
C PRO A 178 1.72 10.99 8.66
N ALA A 179 2.52 10.67 7.66
CA ALA A 179 2.94 11.62 6.63
C ALA A 179 1.76 12.25 5.88
N LEU A 180 0.66 11.49 5.70
CA LEU A 180 -0.58 11.99 5.10
C LEU A 180 -1.28 13.09 5.91
N SER A 181 -0.95 13.26 7.19
CA SER A 181 -1.48 14.37 8.01
C SER A 181 -0.92 15.73 7.61
N ILE A 182 0.15 15.75 6.81
CA ILE A 182 0.75 16.96 6.29
C ILE A 182 -0.01 17.37 5.03
N ALA A 183 -0.55 18.59 5.03
CA ALA A 183 -1.11 19.19 3.82
C ALA A 183 0.00 19.91 3.02
N PRO A 184 0.59 19.26 1.99
CA PRO A 184 1.56 19.94 1.15
C PRO A 184 0.88 21.02 0.32
N SER A 185 1.62 22.12 0.05
CA SER A 185 1.16 23.12 -0.91
C SER A 185 1.06 22.54 -2.33
N SER A 186 0.36 23.23 -3.23
CA SER A 186 0.25 22.80 -4.64
C SER A 186 1.61 22.59 -5.30
N ASP A 187 2.60 23.40 -4.95
CA ASP A 187 3.96 23.31 -5.49
C ASP A 187 4.77 22.17 -4.86
N GLU A 188 4.47 21.81 -3.61
CA GLU A 188 5.09 20.70 -2.89
C GLU A 188 4.46 19.33 -3.26
N MET A 189 3.22 19.31 -3.77
CA MET A 189 2.47 18.09 -4.04
C MET A 189 3.19 17.11 -4.99
N PRO A 190 3.79 17.53 -6.12
CA PRO A 190 4.54 16.63 -6.99
C PRO A 190 5.75 16.01 -6.28
N LEU A 191 6.46 16.83 -5.49
CA LEU A 191 7.61 16.42 -4.71
C LEU A 191 7.21 15.48 -3.56
N PHE A 192 6.04 15.67 -2.98
CA PHE A 192 5.49 14.81 -1.94
C PHE A 192 5.11 13.43 -2.49
N LYS A 193 4.48 13.36 -3.68
CA LYS A 193 4.12 12.10 -4.36
C LYS A 193 5.33 11.29 -4.81
N ASP A 194 6.43 11.92 -5.20
CA ASP A 194 7.66 11.25 -5.61
C ASP A 194 8.35 10.48 -4.46
N ARG A 195 7.87 10.66 -3.22
CA ARG A 195 8.48 10.12 -2.02
C ARG A 195 8.16 8.66 -1.75
N LYS A 196 7.06 8.14 -2.29
CA LYS A 196 6.57 6.78 -1.98
C LYS A 196 6.57 6.49 -0.48
N SER A 197 6.16 7.48 0.32
CA SER A 197 5.86 7.30 1.75
C SER A 197 4.68 6.36 1.87
N VAL A 198 4.68 5.50 2.86
CA VAL A 198 3.64 4.47 3.01
C VAL A 198 2.45 5.02 3.81
N VAL A 199 2.66 6.04 4.66
CA VAL A 199 1.65 6.54 5.60
C VAL A 199 1.52 8.05 5.51
#